data_6e6dfa8a7aa8d984a6058d826c8183d5
#
_entry.id   6e6dfa8a7aa8d984a6058d826c8183d5
#
_cell.length_a   1.000
_cell.length_b   1.000
_cell.length_c   1.000
_cell.angle_alpha   90.00
_cell.angle_beta   90.00
_cell.angle_gamma   90.00
#
_symmetry.space_group_name_H-M   'P 1'
#
loop_
_entity.id
_entity.type
_entity.pdbx_description
1 polymer ?
#
loop_
_entity_poly.entity_id
_entity_poly.type
_entity_poly.pdbx_seq_one_letter_code
_entity_poly.pdbx_strand_id
1 'polypeptide(L)'
;LKLFLFFSSIFFALAIIVGGHFYYQQKLDLIAEESAALTAGIVIESVEKDVEQSELAFSGLLHEWTNSIESHELDITVFGSTSIELDNQPNESWPYLLHSKLTTHYQAPAINLTVINAEGTFSIDVLRGNYLQQVVKSQPDVLFFEPFILNDNGHVRLEDSIDAIDLLLQSLSTSLPETVIVLIPPNPLFGANFYLTQLEQLKQFAQTNNILYVDHWPHWPSTDDEALNDYVENARPNAEGHKLWADAMLKMITQ
;
A
#
# COMPACT_ATOMS: atom_id res chain seq x y z
N LEU A 1 19.50 51.40 -6.56
CA LEU A 1 18.11 51.10 -6.22
C LEU A 1 17.61 49.80 -6.90
N LYS A 2 17.71 49.72 -8.24
CA LYS A 2 17.22 48.51 -9.00
C LYS A 2 17.92 47.21 -8.58
N LEU A 3 19.24 47.25 -8.37
CA LEU A 3 20.01 46.06 -7.94
C LEU A 3 19.63 45.60 -6.52
N PHE A 4 19.38 46.53 -5.63
CA PHE A 4 18.94 46.26 -4.25
C PHE A 4 17.53 45.60 -4.25
N LEU A 5 16.60 46.10 -5.06
CA LEU A 5 15.27 45.51 -5.19
C LEU A 5 15.32 44.09 -5.81
N PHE A 6 16.23 43.85 -6.75
CA PHE A 6 16.44 42.54 -7.33
C PHE A 6 16.95 41.52 -6.31
N PHE A 7 17.97 41.83 -5.54
CA PHE A 7 18.48 40.95 -4.47
C PHE A 7 17.49 40.75 -3.33
N SER A 8 16.71 41.80 -3.00
CA SER A 8 15.64 41.71 -2.01
C SER A 8 14.54 40.75 -2.45
N SER A 9 14.15 40.75 -3.73
CA SER A 9 13.13 39.83 -4.25
C SER A 9 13.60 38.38 -4.24
N ILE A 10 14.87 38.11 -4.58
CA ILE A 10 15.47 36.78 -4.48
C ILE A 10 15.50 36.29 -3.03
N PHE A 11 15.91 37.16 -2.10
CA PHE A 11 15.93 36.81 -0.69
C PHE A 11 14.54 36.47 -0.14
N PHE A 12 13.51 37.25 -0.53
CA PHE A 12 12.12 36.96 -0.17
C PHE A 12 11.61 35.66 -0.78
N ALA A 13 11.93 35.35 -2.04
CA ALA A 13 11.57 34.11 -2.68
C ALA A 13 12.21 32.90 -1.97
N LEU A 14 13.50 32.99 -1.64
CA LEU A 14 14.20 31.94 -0.87
C LEU A 14 13.61 31.77 0.54
N ALA A 15 13.27 32.85 1.22
CA ALA A 15 12.66 32.80 2.54
C ALA A 15 11.28 32.11 2.51
N ILE A 16 10.49 32.34 1.45
CA ILE A 16 9.19 31.68 1.26
C ILE A 16 9.37 30.17 0.99
N ILE A 17 10.36 29.79 0.16
CA ILE A 17 10.64 28.40 -0.15
C ILE A 17 11.11 27.66 1.12
N VAL A 18 12.07 28.22 1.84
CA VAL A 18 12.57 27.61 3.08
C VAL A 18 11.48 27.58 4.15
N GLY A 19 10.74 28.66 4.33
CA GLY A 19 9.63 28.71 5.29
C GLY A 19 8.49 27.73 4.91
N GLY A 20 8.20 27.58 3.63
CA GLY A 20 7.24 26.62 3.12
C GLY A 20 7.68 25.18 3.39
N HIS A 21 8.96 24.87 3.18
CA HIS A 21 9.52 23.55 3.47
C HIS A 21 9.42 23.22 4.97
N PHE A 22 9.85 24.11 5.85
CA PHE A 22 9.73 23.93 7.30
C PHE A 22 8.28 23.80 7.76
N TYR A 23 7.38 24.63 7.25
CA TYR A 23 5.95 24.53 7.56
C TYR A 23 5.36 23.19 7.14
N TYR A 24 5.77 22.68 5.99
CA TYR A 24 5.27 21.40 5.46
C TYR A 24 5.80 20.21 6.28
N GLN A 25 7.08 20.22 6.63
CA GLN A 25 7.68 19.22 7.52
C GLN A 25 6.98 19.20 8.88
N GLN A 26 6.81 20.34 9.51
CA GLN A 26 6.12 20.45 10.80
C GLN A 26 4.66 19.95 10.71
N LYS A 27 4.01 20.15 9.57
CA LYS A 27 2.65 19.67 9.35
C LYS A 27 2.60 18.14 9.21
N LEU A 28 3.58 17.54 8.55
CA LEU A 28 3.72 16.08 8.47
C LEU A 28 3.98 15.47 9.85
N ASP A 29 4.88 16.07 10.64
CA ASP A 29 5.16 15.61 12.00
C ASP A 29 3.91 15.65 12.90
N LEU A 30 3.12 16.72 12.84
CA LEU A 30 1.85 16.82 13.57
C LEU A 30 0.84 15.77 13.16
N ILE A 31 0.74 15.46 11.85
CA ILE A 31 -0.17 14.43 11.34
C ILE A 31 0.29 13.05 11.78
N ALA A 32 1.61 12.80 11.76
CA ALA A 32 2.18 11.54 12.24
C ALA A 32 1.88 11.32 13.73
N GLU A 33 2.05 12.37 14.55
CA GLU A 33 1.76 12.33 15.98
C GLU A 33 0.26 12.09 16.25
N GLU A 34 -0.63 12.77 15.51
CA GLU A 34 -2.08 12.58 15.60
C GLU A 34 -2.49 11.17 15.15
N SER A 35 -1.91 10.66 14.06
CA SER A 35 -2.14 9.30 13.56
C SER A 35 -1.67 8.24 14.55
N ALA A 36 -0.47 8.41 15.13
CA ALA A 36 0.07 7.52 16.16
C ALA A 36 -0.79 7.54 17.44
N ALA A 37 -1.28 8.72 17.84
CA ALA A 37 -2.17 8.86 19.00
C ALA A 37 -3.53 8.18 18.78
N LEU A 38 -4.07 8.26 17.56
CA LEU A 38 -5.33 7.61 17.19
C LEU A 38 -5.19 6.08 17.19
N THR A 39 -4.07 5.55 16.71
CA THR A 39 -3.81 4.08 16.71
C THR A 39 -3.49 3.57 18.11
N ALA A 40 -2.74 4.31 18.94
CA ALA A 40 -2.42 3.92 20.32
C ALA A 40 -3.65 3.90 21.26
N GLY A 41 -4.75 4.56 20.89
CA GLY A 41 -6.00 4.57 21.65
C GLY A 41 -6.88 3.32 21.46
N ILE A 42 -6.50 2.40 20.54
CA ILE A 42 -7.25 1.18 20.26
C ILE A 42 -6.79 0.10 21.23
N VAL A 43 -7.50 -0.07 22.36
CA VAL A 43 -7.32 -1.23 23.26
C VAL A 43 -8.11 -2.41 22.69
N ILE A 44 -7.43 -3.46 22.27
CA ILE A 44 -8.04 -4.67 21.74
C ILE A 44 -8.19 -5.66 22.86
N GLU A 45 -9.43 -6.01 23.17
CA GLU A 45 -9.77 -7.14 24.03
C GLU A 45 -9.65 -8.42 23.22
N SER A 46 -8.62 -9.24 23.51
CA SER A 46 -8.44 -10.55 22.89
C SER A 46 -9.55 -11.50 23.34
N VAL A 47 -10.35 -11.96 22.40
CA VAL A 47 -11.30 -13.06 22.63
C VAL A 47 -10.58 -14.36 22.32
N GLU A 48 -10.22 -15.11 23.36
CA GLU A 48 -9.73 -16.49 23.21
C GLU A 48 -10.82 -17.39 22.63
N LYS A 49 -10.52 -18.03 21.54
CA LYS A 49 -11.37 -19.06 20.93
C LYS A 49 -10.58 -20.36 20.87
N ASP A 50 -10.96 -21.33 21.71
CA ASP A 50 -10.47 -22.70 21.60
C ASP A 50 -11.03 -23.36 20.32
N VAL A 51 -10.16 -23.72 19.37
CA VAL A 51 -10.49 -24.54 18.19
C VAL A 51 -9.36 -25.54 17.95
N GLU A 52 -9.71 -26.78 17.67
CA GLU A 52 -8.81 -27.92 17.39
C GLU A 52 -7.84 -27.65 16.24
N GLN A 53 -6.57 -28.06 16.45
CA GLN A 53 -5.42 -27.76 15.58
C GLN A 53 -5.44 -28.51 14.26
N SER A 54 -5.61 -27.81 13.13
CA SER A 54 -5.06 -28.23 11.85
C SER A 54 -3.97 -27.22 11.44
N GLU A 55 -2.71 -27.66 11.35
CA GLU A 55 -1.62 -26.82 10.83
C GLU A 55 -1.94 -26.33 9.41
N LEU A 56 -1.92 -25.01 9.21
CA LEU A 56 -2.02 -24.41 7.88
C LEU A 56 -0.71 -24.69 7.13
N ALA A 57 -0.76 -25.62 6.18
CA ALA A 57 0.40 -25.97 5.37
C ALA A 57 0.48 -25.07 4.13
N PHE A 58 0.94 -23.84 4.27
CA PHE A 58 1.23 -22.94 3.14
C PHE A 58 2.57 -23.29 2.48
N SER A 59 2.81 -22.78 1.26
CA SER A 59 4.07 -22.92 0.51
C SER A 59 4.60 -21.55 0.09
N GLY A 60 5.86 -21.50 -0.35
CA GLY A 60 6.51 -20.30 -0.85
C GLY A 60 6.62 -19.19 0.18
N LEU A 61 6.55 -17.94 -0.28
CA LEU A 61 6.62 -16.76 0.59
C LEU A 61 5.51 -16.74 1.63
N LEU A 62 4.32 -17.21 1.28
CA LEU A 62 3.21 -17.26 2.22
C LEU A 62 3.53 -18.17 3.42
N HIS A 63 4.20 -19.30 3.19
CA HIS A 63 4.68 -20.17 4.27
C HIS A 63 5.71 -19.45 5.16
N GLU A 64 6.68 -18.75 4.56
CA GLU A 64 7.69 -18.00 5.32
C GLU A 64 7.04 -16.94 6.21
N TRP A 65 6.06 -16.21 5.68
CA TRP A 65 5.37 -15.13 6.40
C TRP A 65 4.45 -15.63 7.52
N THR A 66 3.90 -16.81 7.37
CA THR A 66 2.91 -17.37 8.34
C THR A 66 3.49 -18.43 9.26
N ASN A 67 4.78 -18.75 9.12
CA ASN A 67 5.43 -19.82 9.90
C ASN A 67 5.45 -19.56 11.43
N SER A 68 5.34 -18.31 11.85
CA SER A 68 5.26 -17.93 13.27
C SER A 68 3.82 -17.80 13.78
N ILE A 69 2.82 -17.98 12.93
CA ILE A 69 1.41 -17.80 13.28
C ILE A 69 0.90 -19.08 13.90
N GLU A 70 0.53 -19.01 15.16
CA GLU A 70 -0.03 -20.15 15.92
C GLU A 70 -1.54 -20.35 15.69
N SER A 71 -2.17 -19.48 14.89
CA SER A 71 -3.60 -19.49 14.61
C SER A 71 -3.96 -20.47 13.49
N HIS A 72 -5.19 -20.96 13.52
CA HIS A 72 -5.74 -21.85 12.48
C HIS A 72 -6.42 -21.12 11.34
N GLU A 73 -6.47 -19.79 11.42
CA GLU A 73 -7.04 -18.89 10.43
C GLU A 73 -5.95 -17.92 10.00
N LEU A 74 -5.91 -17.59 8.71
CA LEU A 74 -5.03 -16.58 8.15
C LEU A 74 -5.86 -15.33 7.81
N ASP A 75 -5.60 -14.26 8.51
CA ASP A 75 -6.24 -12.97 8.30
C ASP A 75 -5.40 -12.12 7.33
N ILE A 76 -5.91 -11.90 6.12
CA ILE A 76 -5.27 -11.06 5.11
C ILE A 76 -6.03 -9.74 5.02
N THR A 77 -5.31 -8.63 5.12
CA THR A 77 -5.85 -7.31 4.76
C THR A 77 -5.13 -6.77 3.53
N VAL A 78 -5.91 -6.23 2.60
CA VAL A 78 -5.40 -5.44 1.46
C VAL A 78 -5.79 -3.99 1.69
N PHE A 79 -4.80 -3.12 1.75
CA PHE A 79 -5.00 -1.69 1.94
C PHE A 79 -4.36 -0.93 0.77
N GLY A 80 -5.13 -0.06 0.12
CA GLY A 80 -4.60 0.68 -1.03
C GLY A 80 -5.56 1.70 -1.62
N SER A 81 -5.22 2.12 -2.83
CA SER A 81 -5.93 3.12 -3.62
C SER A 81 -7.09 2.52 -4.42
N THR A 82 -7.70 3.33 -5.29
CA THR A 82 -8.72 2.86 -6.25
C THR A 82 -8.24 1.73 -7.17
N SER A 83 -6.93 1.49 -7.29
CA SER A 83 -6.37 0.44 -8.12
C SER A 83 -6.67 -0.97 -7.60
N ILE A 84 -6.98 -1.10 -6.30
CA ILE A 84 -7.22 -2.42 -5.70
C ILE A 84 -8.63 -2.95 -5.91
N GLU A 85 -9.57 -2.12 -6.38
CA GLU A 85 -10.98 -2.50 -6.47
C GLU A 85 -11.67 -1.98 -7.73
N LEU A 86 -12.48 -2.84 -8.37
CA LEU A 86 -13.35 -2.49 -9.48
C LEU A 86 -14.62 -1.79 -8.98
N ASP A 87 -14.95 -0.67 -9.60
CA ASP A 87 -16.20 0.03 -9.35
C ASP A 87 -17.40 -0.90 -9.65
N ASN A 88 -18.33 -1.01 -8.70
CA ASN A 88 -19.57 -1.80 -8.79
C ASN A 88 -19.40 -3.33 -8.93
N GLN A 89 -18.17 -3.86 -8.97
CA GLN A 89 -17.89 -5.30 -9.09
C GLN A 89 -16.73 -5.71 -8.16
N PRO A 90 -16.80 -5.44 -6.85
CA PRO A 90 -15.68 -5.68 -5.95
C PRO A 90 -15.20 -7.14 -5.98
N ASN A 91 -16.11 -8.11 -6.11
CA ASN A 91 -15.76 -9.53 -6.16
C ASN A 91 -14.93 -9.95 -7.39
N GLU A 92 -14.85 -9.12 -8.43
CA GLU A 92 -13.98 -9.31 -9.59
C GLU A 92 -12.63 -8.58 -9.45
N SER A 93 -12.41 -7.94 -8.32
CA SER A 93 -11.15 -7.25 -8.01
C SER A 93 -10.08 -8.24 -7.56
N TRP A 94 -8.81 -7.91 -7.82
CA TRP A 94 -7.70 -8.82 -7.56
C TRP A 94 -7.61 -9.34 -6.12
N PRO A 95 -7.96 -8.59 -5.05
CA PRO A 95 -7.91 -9.13 -3.69
C PRO A 95 -8.89 -10.29 -3.47
N TYR A 96 -10.13 -10.12 -3.96
CA TYR A 96 -11.16 -11.16 -3.84
C TYR A 96 -10.88 -12.36 -4.74
N LEU A 97 -10.35 -12.14 -5.95
CA LEU A 97 -9.93 -13.21 -6.85
C LEU A 97 -8.74 -13.98 -6.25
N LEU A 98 -7.75 -13.28 -5.66
CA LEU A 98 -6.64 -13.91 -4.96
C LEU A 98 -7.12 -14.75 -3.78
N HIS A 99 -7.99 -14.20 -2.94
CA HIS A 99 -8.61 -14.92 -1.81
C HIS A 99 -9.30 -16.21 -2.27
N SER A 100 -10.14 -16.13 -3.31
CA SER A 100 -10.83 -17.31 -3.87
C SER A 100 -9.85 -18.37 -4.38
N LYS A 101 -8.75 -17.94 -5.03
CA LYS A 101 -7.70 -18.82 -5.55
C LYS A 101 -6.89 -19.46 -4.41
N LEU A 102 -6.52 -18.71 -3.39
CA LEU A 102 -5.83 -19.22 -2.21
C LEU A 102 -6.68 -20.25 -1.44
N THR A 103 -7.95 -19.95 -1.20
CA THR A 103 -8.89 -20.86 -0.54
C THR A 103 -9.04 -22.16 -1.33
N THR A 104 -9.09 -22.06 -2.68
CA THR A 104 -9.16 -23.25 -3.55
C THR A 104 -7.85 -24.03 -3.57
N HIS A 105 -6.71 -23.33 -3.63
CA HIS A 105 -5.38 -23.94 -3.72
C HIS A 105 -5.03 -24.73 -2.45
N TYR A 106 -5.27 -24.14 -1.29
CA TYR A 106 -4.93 -24.76 0.01
C TYR A 106 -6.07 -25.61 0.58
N GLN A 107 -7.25 -25.60 -0.04
CA GLN A 107 -8.46 -26.27 0.47
C GLN A 107 -8.73 -25.93 1.96
N ALA A 108 -8.24 -24.77 2.41
CA ALA A 108 -8.33 -24.33 3.78
C ALA A 108 -9.53 -23.39 3.91
N PRO A 109 -10.49 -23.69 4.79
CA PRO A 109 -11.65 -22.82 5.03
C PRO A 109 -11.31 -21.58 5.85
N ALA A 110 -10.06 -21.43 6.25
CA ALA A 110 -9.65 -20.48 7.27
C ALA A 110 -8.76 -19.35 6.75
N ILE A 111 -9.03 -18.83 5.52
CA ILE A 111 -8.43 -17.59 5.02
C ILE A 111 -9.49 -16.52 5.00
N ASN A 112 -9.31 -15.48 5.82
CA ASN A 112 -10.20 -14.32 5.86
C ASN A 112 -9.60 -13.17 5.05
N LEU A 113 -10.45 -12.37 4.40
CA LEU A 113 -10.03 -11.20 3.63
C LEU A 113 -10.74 -9.96 4.12
N THR A 114 -9.97 -8.91 4.40
CA THR A 114 -10.46 -7.54 4.57
C THR A 114 -9.85 -6.66 3.47
N VAL A 115 -10.68 -5.87 2.78
CA VAL A 115 -10.22 -4.89 1.78
C VAL A 115 -10.54 -3.50 2.29
N ILE A 116 -9.54 -2.63 2.34
CA ILE A 116 -9.66 -1.23 2.76
C ILE A 116 -9.19 -0.36 1.60
N ASN A 117 -10.16 0.16 0.86
CA ASN A 117 -9.92 1.03 -0.28
C ASN A 117 -10.00 2.49 0.18
N ALA A 118 -8.87 3.21 0.08
CA ALA A 118 -8.83 4.65 0.37
C ALA A 118 -9.25 5.51 -0.83
N GLU A 119 -9.77 4.87 -1.87
CA GLU A 119 -10.25 5.55 -3.08
C GLU A 119 -9.18 6.46 -3.72
N GLY A 120 -9.55 7.66 -4.18
CA GLY A 120 -8.67 8.65 -4.76
C GLY A 120 -7.92 9.52 -3.73
N THR A 121 -7.83 9.07 -2.47
CA THR A 121 -7.14 9.83 -1.40
C THR A 121 -5.63 9.86 -1.63
N PHE A 122 -5.00 11.03 -1.45
CA PHE A 122 -3.54 11.16 -1.52
C PHE A 122 -2.88 10.60 -0.26
N SER A 123 -1.62 10.13 -0.39
CA SER A 123 -0.84 9.56 0.73
C SER A 123 -0.85 10.45 1.98
N ILE A 124 -0.64 11.76 1.80
CA ILE A 124 -0.63 12.75 2.88
C ILE A 124 -2.00 12.93 3.58
N ASP A 125 -3.10 12.64 2.90
CA ASP A 125 -4.45 12.77 3.46
C ASP A 125 -4.92 11.45 4.08
N VAL A 126 -4.38 10.31 3.66
CA VAL A 126 -4.59 9.01 4.31
C VAL A 126 -4.13 9.03 5.76
N LEU A 127 -3.01 9.72 6.07
CA LEU A 127 -2.51 9.92 7.43
C LEU A 127 -3.52 10.62 8.37
N ARG A 128 -4.45 11.40 7.81
CA ARG A 128 -5.47 12.15 8.58
C ARG A 128 -6.81 11.43 8.65
N GLY A 129 -7.00 10.45 7.78
CA GLY A 129 -8.24 9.68 7.69
C GLY A 129 -8.35 8.62 8.79
N ASN A 130 -9.44 7.87 8.74
CA ASN A 130 -9.65 6.73 9.63
C ASN A 130 -9.14 5.40 9.04
N TYR A 131 -8.39 5.45 7.93
CA TYR A 131 -7.94 4.25 7.22
C TYR A 131 -6.98 3.40 8.07
N LEU A 132 -6.00 4.03 8.72
CA LEU A 132 -5.08 3.33 9.62
C LEU A 132 -5.82 2.62 10.76
N GLN A 133 -6.84 3.26 11.34
CA GLN A 133 -7.66 2.65 12.37
C GLN A 133 -8.42 1.42 11.85
N GLN A 134 -8.90 1.47 10.60
CA GLN A 134 -9.57 0.32 9.98
C GLN A 134 -8.58 -0.83 9.78
N VAL A 135 -7.35 -0.56 9.30
CA VAL A 135 -6.29 -1.56 9.16
C VAL A 135 -5.91 -2.15 10.51
N VAL A 136 -5.68 -1.32 11.53
CA VAL A 136 -5.36 -1.79 12.88
C VAL A 136 -6.49 -2.64 13.46
N LYS A 137 -7.74 -2.26 13.23
CA LYS A 137 -8.92 -3.00 13.71
C LYS A 137 -9.06 -4.38 13.04
N SER A 138 -8.61 -4.55 11.80
CA SER A 138 -8.69 -5.84 11.11
C SER A 138 -7.68 -6.87 11.63
N GLN A 139 -6.67 -6.46 12.40
CA GLN A 139 -5.65 -7.34 13.01
C GLN A 139 -5.10 -8.39 12.04
N PRO A 140 -4.57 -8.00 10.88
CA PRO A 140 -4.15 -8.97 9.89
C PRO A 140 -2.86 -9.68 10.28
N ASP A 141 -2.74 -10.96 9.90
CA ASP A 141 -1.46 -11.68 9.89
C ASP A 141 -0.57 -11.17 8.75
N VAL A 142 -1.19 -10.92 7.58
CA VAL A 142 -0.51 -10.39 6.40
C VAL A 142 -1.27 -9.15 5.89
N LEU A 143 -0.55 -8.04 5.78
CA LEU A 143 -1.03 -6.80 5.21
C LEU A 143 -0.38 -6.56 3.84
N PHE A 144 -1.14 -6.67 2.75
CA PHE A 144 -0.72 -6.15 1.46
C PHE A 144 -1.03 -4.66 1.40
N PHE A 145 0.01 -3.85 1.39
CA PHE A 145 -0.10 -2.41 1.30
C PHE A 145 0.27 -1.92 -0.10
N GLU A 146 -0.71 -1.44 -0.86
CA GLU A 146 -0.52 -0.74 -2.13
C GLU A 146 -0.47 0.76 -1.83
N PRO A 147 0.71 1.39 -1.89
CA PRO A 147 0.85 2.81 -1.55
C PRO A 147 0.25 3.70 -2.64
N PHE A 148 -0.11 4.90 -2.26
CA PHE A 148 -0.93 5.84 -3.04
C PHE A 148 -0.15 6.58 -4.14
N ILE A 149 0.95 6.02 -4.64
CA ILE A 149 1.85 6.63 -5.65
C ILE A 149 1.08 7.03 -6.91
N LEU A 150 0.11 6.23 -7.35
CA LEU A 150 -0.68 6.55 -8.52
C LEU A 150 -1.63 7.73 -8.27
N ASN A 151 -2.24 7.81 -7.11
CA ASN A 151 -3.07 8.95 -6.72
C ASN A 151 -2.25 10.23 -6.57
N ASP A 152 -1.04 10.11 -6.02
CA ASP A 152 -0.11 11.21 -5.80
C ASP A 152 0.50 11.74 -7.09
N ASN A 153 0.50 10.94 -8.17
CA ASN A 153 1.14 11.28 -9.43
C ASN A 153 0.60 12.62 -10.01
N GLY A 154 1.50 13.59 -10.13
CA GLY A 154 1.17 14.95 -10.60
C GLY A 154 0.48 15.87 -9.56
N HIS A 155 0.22 15.40 -8.34
CA HIS A 155 -0.48 16.13 -7.28
C HIS A 155 0.36 16.33 -6.02
N VAL A 156 1.13 15.34 -5.63
CA VAL A 156 2.02 15.35 -4.46
C VAL A 156 3.46 15.27 -4.97
N ARG A 157 4.38 16.02 -4.36
CA ARG A 157 5.80 15.87 -4.69
C ARG A 157 6.27 14.48 -4.27
N LEU A 158 7.17 13.91 -5.05
CA LEU A 158 7.62 12.53 -4.83
C LEU A 158 8.26 12.32 -3.46
N GLU A 159 9.06 13.29 -3.00
CA GLU A 159 9.68 13.24 -1.67
C GLU A 159 8.60 13.23 -0.57
N ASP A 160 7.59 14.09 -0.67
CA ASP A 160 6.50 14.18 0.31
C ASP A 160 5.63 12.90 0.28
N SER A 161 5.45 12.29 -0.90
CA SER A 161 4.75 11.01 -1.05
C SER A 161 5.50 9.87 -0.35
N ILE A 162 6.81 9.77 -0.57
CA ILE A 162 7.66 8.74 0.09
C ILE A 162 7.70 8.96 1.60
N ASP A 163 7.83 10.20 2.07
CA ASP A 163 7.81 10.54 3.49
C ASP A 163 6.47 10.16 4.13
N ALA A 164 5.35 10.42 3.44
CA ALA A 164 4.03 10.02 3.93
C ALA A 164 3.87 8.49 3.99
N ILE A 165 4.38 7.76 2.99
CA ILE A 165 4.37 6.30 2.97
C ILE A 165 5.23 5.74 4.13
N ASP A 166 6.39 6.33 4.39
CA ASP A 166 7.25 5.95 5.52
C ASP A 166 6.52 6.13 6.86
N LEU A 167 5.86 7.26 7.08
CA LEU A 167 5.05 7.51 8.28
C LEU A 167 3.88 6.53 8.42
N LEU A 168 3.20 6.17 7.32
CA LEU A 168 2.15 5.16 7.33
C LEU A 168 2.71 3.80 7.77
N LEU A 169 3.84 3.37 7.19
CA LEU A 169 4.49 2.11 7.52
C LEU A 169 4.98 2.07 8.98
N GLN A 170 5.57 3.15 9.48
CA GLN A 170 5.99 3.26 10.88
C GLN A 170 4.78 3.14 11.83
N SER A 171 3.68 3.83 11.52
CA SER A 171 2.46 3.76 12.32
C SER A 171 1.84 2.36 12.32
N LEU A 172 1.80 1.71 11.15
CA LEU A 172 1.29 0.35 11.01
C LEU A 172 2.19 -0.66 11.75
N SER A 173 3.51 -0.61 11.56
CA SER A 173 4.44 -1.51 12.25
C SER A 173 4.43 -1.35 13.77
N THR A 174 4.20 -0.12 14.25
CA THR A 174 4.09 0.13 15.70
C THR A 174 2.78 -0.44 16.27
N SER A 175 1.69 -0.32 15.53
CA SER A 175 0.35 -0.73 15.98
C SER A 175 0.08 -2.23 15.75
N LEU A 176 0.80 -2.84 14.82
CA LEU A 176 0.65 -4.23 14.38
C LEU A 176 2.03 -4.93 14.37
N PRO A 177 2.66 -5.14 15.54
CA PRO A 177 4.04 -5.63 15.59
C PRO A 177 4.22 -7.06 15.09
N GLU A 178 3.16 -7.87 15.09
CA GLU A 178 3.19 -9.27 14.64
C GLU A 178 2.73 -9.42 13.17
N THR A 179 2.23 -8.36 12.55
CA THR A 179 1.75 -8.39 11.16
C THR A 179 2.92 -8.36 10.18
N VAL A 180 2.90 -9.24 9.20
CA VAL A 180 3.80 -9.17 8.05
C VAL A 180 3.28 -8.12 7.06
N ILE A 181 3.98 -6.99 6.96
CA ILE A 181 3.62 -5.92 6.03
C ILE A 181 4.37 -6.12 4.72
N VAL A 182 3.64 -6.26 3.63
CA VAL A 182 4.15 -6.47 2.26
C VAL A 182 3.74 -5.31 1.38
N LEU A 183 4.72 -4.53 0.95
CA LEU A 183 4.51 -3.44 0.00
C LEU A 183 4.34 -4.01 -1.41
N ILE A 184 3.32 -3.56 -2.13
CA ILE A 184 3.09 -3.93 -3.53
C ILE A 184 2.93 -2.67 -4.38
N PRO A 185 3.51 -2.60 -5.60
CA PRO A 185 3.31 -1.43 -6.46
C PRO A 185 1.85 -1.38 -6.96
N PRO A 186 1.31 -0.18 -7.26
CA PRO A 186 0.06 -0.05 -8.02
C PRO A 186 0.21 -0.64 -9.44
N ASN A 187 -0.88 -0.69 -10.21
CA ASN A 187 -0.85 -1.22 -11.57
C ASN A 187 0.08 -0.43 -12.51
N PRO A 188 0.68 -1.09 -13.55
CA PRO A 188 1.44 -0.41 -14.57
C PRO A 188 0.56 0.47 -15.45
N LEU A 189 1.18 1.50 -16.07
CA LEU A 189 0.55 2.39 -17.05
C LEU A 189 1.38 2.46 -18.33
N PHE A 190 0.70 2.45 -19.48
CA PHE A 190 1.35 2.60 -20.77
C PHE A 190 1.93 4.01 -20.96
N GLY A 191 3.22 4.09 -21.33
CA GLY A 191 3.89 5.33 -21.69
C GLY A 191 4.10 6.35 -20.55
N ALA A 192 3.86 6.01 -19.29
CA ALA A 192 3.89 6.93 -18.16
C ALA A 192 5.28 7.04 -17.51
N ASN A 193 6.26 7.60 -18.21
CA ASN A 193 7.67 7.66 -17.81
C ASN A 193 7.92 8.27 -16.41
N PHE A 194 7.18 9.34 -16.06
CA PHE A 194 7.35 9.97 -14.74
C PHE A 194 6.88 9.04 -13.63
N TYR A 195 5.79 8.33 -13.83
CA TYR A 195 5.28 7.32 -12.90
C TYR A 195 6.28 6.17 -12.68
N LEU A 196 7.00 5.75 -13.73
CA LEU A 196 8.08 4.76 -13.59
C LEU A 196 9.17 5.25 -12.64
N THR A 197 9.54 6.53 -12.72
CA THR A 197 10.53 7.12 -11.80
C THR A 197 10.05 7.10 -10.35
N GLN A 198 8.76 7.35 -10.12
CA GLN A 198 8.17 7.30 -8.78
C GLN A 198 8.21 5.89 -8.20
N LEU A 199 7.89 4.88 -9.02
CA LEU A 199 7.91 3.48 -8.58
C LEU A 199 9.33 2.95 -8.36
N GLU A 200 10.31 3.39 -9.15
CA GLU A 200 11.71 3.04 -8.89
C GLU A 200 12.17 3.61 -7.53
N GLN A 201 11.76 4.82 -7.17
CA GLN A 201 12.05 5.39 -5.86
C GLN A 201 11.33 4.65 -4.72
N LEU A 202 10.07 4.24 -4.93
CA LEU A 202 9.36 3.39 -3.97
C LEU A 202 10.08 2.06 -3.74
N LYS A 203 10.55 1.43 -4.82
CA LYS A 203 11.30 0.18 -4.76
C LYS A 203 12.65 0.35 -4.04
N GLN A 204 13.38 1.42 -4.33
CA GLN A 204 14.62 1.77 -3.64
C GLN A 204 14.38 2.06 -2.15
N PHE A 205 13.30 2.77 -1.83
CA PHE A 205 12.88 3.02 -0.46
C PHE A 205 12.62 1.70 0.29
N ALA A 206 11.86 0.78 -0.30
CA ALA A 206 11.59 -0.53 0.29
C ALA A 206 12.88 -1.33 0.54
N GLN A 207 13.79 -1.37 -0.45
CA GLN A 207 15.08 -2.06 -0.33
C GLN A 207 15.97 -1.45 0.76
N THR A 208 16.05 -0.12 0.83
CA THR A 208 16.90 0.60 1.80
C THR A 208 16.42 0.37 3.23
N ASN A 209 15.12 0.26 3.43
CA ASN A 209 14.48 0.09 4.75
C ASN A 209 14.17 -1.38 5.09
N ASN A 210 14.60 -2.35 4.25
CA ASN A 210 14.32 -3.78 4.42
C ASN A 210 12.83 -4.11 4.54
N ILE A 211 11.99 -3.40 3.79
CA ILE A 211 10.56 -3.64 3.69
C ILE A 211 10.31 -4.72 2.63
N LEU A 212 9.48 -5.71 2.94
CA LEU A 212 9.07 -6.70 1.97
C LEU A 212 8.37 -6.03 0.78
N TYR A 213 8.81 -6.36 -0.44
CA TYR A 213 8.29 -5.77 -1.67
C TYR A 213 8.00 -6.86 -2.69
N VAL A 214 6.73 -7.01 -3.08
CA VAL A 214 6.29 -7.98 -4.09
C VAL A 214 5.96 -7.25 -5.38
N ASP A 215 6.84 -7.40 -6.38
CA ASP A 215 6.73 -6.74 -7.69
C ASP A 215 5.96 -7.62 -8.68
N HIS A 216 4.67 -7.37 -8.85
CA HIS A 216 3.81 -8.13 -9.77
C HIS A 216 3.94 -7.70 -11.25
N TRP A 217 4.63 -6.56 -11.53
CA TRP A 217 4.73 -5.98 -12.87
C TRP A 217 5.35 -6.88 -13.94
N PRO A 218 6.34 -7.75 -13.64
CA PRO A 218 6.89 -8.68 -14.64
C PRO A 218 5.86 -9.64 -15.26
N HIS A 219 4.67 -9.73 -14.70
CA HIS A 219 3.57 -10.56 -15.20
C HIS A 219 2.59 -9.79 -16.12
N TRP A 220 2.77 -8.48 -16.25
CA TRP A 220 1.98 -7.63 -17.13
C TRP A 220 2.71 -7.41 -18.46
N PRO A 221 2.01 -6.98 -19.53
CA PRO A 221 2.68 -6.41 -20.70
C PRO A 221 3.58 -5.24 -20.29
N SER A 222 4.67 -5.05 -21.02
CA SER A 222 5.60 -3.96 -20.74
C SER A 222 4.92 -2.59 -20.85
N THR A 223 5.43 -1.60 -20.08
CA THR A 223 4.88 -0.24 -20.08
C THR A 223 5.10 0.52 -21.39
N ASP A 224 5.88 0.00 -22.31
CA ASP A 224 6.08 0.47 -23.69
C ASP A 224 5.31 -0.36 -24.74
N ASP A 225 4.57 -1.38 -24.33
CA ASP A 225 3.72 -2.23 -25.18
C ASP A 225 2.25 -1.78 -25.08
N GLU A 226 1.65 -1.41 -26.23
CA GLU A 226 0.25 -1.03 -26.32
C GLU A 226 -0.73 -2.11 -25.83
N ALA A 227 -0.31 -3.40 -25.82
CA ALA A 227 -1.09 -4.49 -25.25
C ALA A 227 -1.46 -4.29 -23.77
N LEU A 228 -0.73 -3.41 -23.04
CA LEU A 228 -1.09 -3.04 -21.67
C LEU A 228 -2.47 -2.37 -21.57
N ASN A 229 -2.93 -1.68 -22.62
CA ASN A 229 -4.24 -1.06 -22.67
C ASN A 229 -5.42 -2.07 -22.68
N ASP A 230 -5.17 -3.35 -22.97
CA ASP A 230 -6.18 -4.40 -22.83
C ASP A 230 -6.48 -4.74 -21.37
N TYR A 231 -5.61 -4.33 -20.43
CA TYR A 231 -5.69 -4.63 -18.99
C TYR A 231 -5.93 -3.38 -18.13
N VAL A 232 -5.68 -2.19 -18.68
CA VAL A 232 -5.78 -0.92 -17.94
C VAL A 232 -6.64 0.07 -18.69
N GLU A 233 -7.65 0.60 -18.04
CA GLU A 233 -8.55 1.62 -18.55
C GLU A 233 -8.64 2.78 -17.55
N ASN A 234 -8.55 4.03 -18.02
CA ASN A 234 -8.60 5.23 -17.17
C ASN A 234 -7.60 5.19 -15.99
N ALA A 235 -6.38 4.72 -16.25
CA ALA A 235 -5.30 4.52 -15.29
C ALA A 235 -5.58 3.47 -14.20
N ARG A 236 -6.62 2.65 -14.32
CA ARG A 236 -6.98 1.58 -13.35
C ARG A 236 -7.02 0.23 -14.05
N PRO A 237 -6.78 -0.87 -13.34
CA PRO A 237 -7.00 -2.18 -13.90
C PRO A 237 -8.49 -2.36 -14.28
N ASN A 238 -8.75 -2.90 -15.47
CA ASN A 238 -10.07 -3.42 -15.82
C ASN A 238 -10.23 -4.86 -15.29
N ALA A 239 -11.34 -5.53 -15.60
CA ALA A 239 -11.59 -6.90 -15.12
C ALA A 239 -10.48 -7.88 -15.51
N GLU A 240 -9.92 -7.78 -16.72
CA GLU A 240 -8.80 -8.63 -17.17
C GLU A 240 -7.50 -8.27 -16.46
N GLY A 241 -7.25 -6.98 -16.18
CA GLY A 241 -6.13 -6.52 -15.38
C GLY A 241 -6.19 -7.05 -13.94
N HIS A 242 -7.36 -7.04 -13.32
CA HIS A 242 -7.53 -7.61 -11.98
C HIS A 242 -7.32 -9.14 -11.97
N LYS A 243 -7.76 -9.87 -12.97
CA LYS A 243 -7.47 -11.32 -13.10
C LYS A 243 -5.97 -11.56 -13.21
N LEU A 244 -5.30 -10.81 -14.10
CA LEU A 244 -3.86 -10.91 -14.31
C LEU A 244 -3.09 -10.61 -13.01
N TRP A 245 -3.48 -9.57 -12.29
CA TRP A 245 -2.87 -9.21 -10.99
C TRP A 245 -3.05 -10.32 -9.96
N ALA A 246 -4.27 -10.85 -9.81
CA ALA A 246 -4.54 -11.95 -8.89
C ALA A 246 -3.72 -13.21 -9.21
N ASP A 247 -3.57 -13.57 -10.51
CA ASP A 247 -2.76 -14.70 -10.95
C ASP A 247 -1.26 -14.48 -10.67
N ALA A 248 -0.77 -13.27 -10.91
CA ALA A 248 0.60 -12.88 -10.60
C ALA A 248 0.88 -13.01 -9.09
N MET A 249 0.02 -12.43 -8.26
CA MET A 249 0.17 -12.50 -6.79
C MET A 249 0.12 -13.94 -6.29
N LEU A 250 -0.86 -14.75 -6.73
CA LEU A 250 -0.92 -16.15 -6.34
C LEU A 250 0.39 -16.87 -6.64
N LYS A 251 0.88 -16.75 -7.88
CA LYS A 251 2.12 -17.39 -8.30
C LYS A 251 3.33 -16.96 -7.47
N MET A 252 3.44 -15.67 -7.16
CA MET A 252 4.59 -15.11 -6.44
C MET A 252 4.60 -15.49 -4.96
N ILE A 253 3.44 -15.61 -4.33
CA ILE A 253 3.38 -15.88 -2.88
C ILE A 253 3.29 -17.38 -2.53
N THR A 254 2.98 -18.25 -3.51
CA THR A 254 2.84 -19.71 -3.28
C THR A 254 3.97 -20.54 -3.85
N GLN A 255 4.89 -19.96 -4.61
CA GLN A 255 6.05 -20.62 -5.22
C GLN A 255 7.35 -20.11 -4.59
#